data_4303694430762d351831a01299ae694c
#
_entry.id   4303694430762d351831a01299ae694c
#
_cell.length_a   1.000
_cell.length_b   1.000
_cell.length_c   1.000
_cell.angle_alpha   90.00
_cell.angle_beta   90.00
_cell.angle_gamma   90.00
#
_symmetry.space_group_name_H-M   'P 1'
#
loop_
_entity.id
_entity.type
_entity.pdbx_description
1 polymer ?
#
loop_
_entity_poly.entity_id
_entity_poly.type
_entity_poly.pdbx_seq_one_letter_code
_entity_poly.pdbx_strand_id
1 'polypeptide(L)'
;LKEEMSLWDILAKIFQKTNRKFMFIMDEWDAVFHMPFISQKERQEYLLFLKNLLKDQVYVELAYMTGILPIAKYSAASELNMFVEYNMATRERFSSYFGFSEEEVDKLFQIYSETTIRPRITRHDLKIWYDGYCTASGEQLYNPRSIICALSDNQLGSYWTGSGPYDEIFYYIKGNIDEVREDFILMISGEHIEAKVQEYAATAEELTTKNQIYSAMVIYGL
;
A
#
# COMPACT_ATOMS: atom_id res chain seq x y z
N LEU A 1 13.12 -43.26 -2.55
CA LEU A 1 12.81 -41.88 -2.13
C LEU A 1 11.56 -41.48 -2.88
N LYS A 2 10.43 -41.25 -2.21
CA LYS A 2 9.28 -40.57 -2.82
C LYS A 2 9.76 -39.15 -3.06
N GLU A 3 9.83 -38.74 -4.32
CA GLU A 3 10.00 -37.30 -4.64
C GLU A 3 8.87 -36.54 -3.96
N GLU A 4 9.22 -35.64 -3.07
CA GLU A 4 8.26 -34.68 -2.49
C GLU A 4 7.80 -33.77 -3.63
N MET A 5 6.53 -33.87 -3.96
CA MET A 5 5.92 -33.05 -5.00
C MET A 5 5.88 -31.59 -4.54
N SER A 6 6.27 -30.70 -5.41
CA SER A 6 6.13 -29.25 -5.15
C SER A 6 4.64 -28.84 -5.08
N LEU A 7 4.38 -27.71 -4.45
CA LEU A 7 3.01 -27.17 -4.35
C LEU A 7 2.38 -26.97 -5.74
N TRP A 8 3.13 -26.41 -6.69
CA TRP A 8 2.63 -26.20 -8.05
C TRP A 8 2.33 -27.48 -8.82
N ASP A 9 3.08 -28.56 -8.58
CA ASP A 9 2.77 -29.88 -9.16
C ASP A 9 1.48 -30.47 -8.59
N ILE A 10 1.23 -30.25 -7.29
CA ILE A 10 -0.01 -30.66 -6.63
C ILE A 10 -1.20 -29.91 -7.23
N LEU A 11 -1.09 -28.58 -7.35
CA LEU A 11 -2.14 -27.73 -7.92
C LEU A 11 -2.42 -28.08 -9.38
N ALA A 12 -1.38 -28.32 -10.18
CA ALA A 12 -1.52 -28.77 -11.55
C ALA A 12 -2.25 -30.14 -11.66
N LYS A 13 -1.94 -31.09 -10.77
CA LYS A 13 -2.66 -32.37 -10.72
C LYS A 13 -4.13 -32.25 -10.31
N ILE A 14 -4.43 -31.33 -9.37
CA ILE A 14 -5.82 -31.06 -9.00
C ILE A 14 -6.56 -30.45 -10.20
N PHE A 15 -5.96 -29.47 -10.88
CA PHE A 15 -6.54 -28.91 -12.10
C PHE A 15 -6.79 -29.98 -13.17
N GLN A 16 -5.82 -30.84 -13.45
CA GLN A 16 -5.98 -31.93 -14.42
C GLN A 16 -7.15 -32.89 -14.09
N LYS A 17 -7.38 -33.12 -12.79
CA LYS A 17 -8.47 -34.01 -12.34
C LYS A 17 -9.84 -33.36 -12.32
N THR A 18 -9.89 -32.04 -12.02
CA THR A 18 -11.16 -31.38 -11.73
C THR A 18 -11.56 -30.36 -12.80
N ASN A 19 -10.63 -29.99 -13.67
CA ASN A 19 -10.75 -28.88 -14.63
C ASN A 19 -11.17 -27.56 -13.97
N ARG A 20 -10.84 -27.38 -12.66
CA ARG A 20 -11.14 -26.15 -11.90
C ARG A 20 -9.84 -25.40 -11.66
N LYS A 21 -9.85 -24.13 -12.03
CA LYS A 21 -8.75 -23.20 -11.77
C LYS A 21 -8.88 -22.58 -10.39
N PHE A 22 -7.78 -22.00 -9.92
CA PHE A 22 -7.67 -21.34 -8.62
C PHE A 22 -7.61 -19.83 -8.79
N MET A 23 -8.28 -19.12 -7.88
CA MET A 23 -8.05 -17.70 -7.63
C MET A 23 -7.17 -17.56 -6.39
N PHE A 24 -6.06 -16.85 -6.54
CA PHE A 24 -5.13 -16.54 -5.46
C PHE A 24 -5.38 -15.13 -4.98
N ILE A 25 -5.67 -14.97 -3.69
CA ILE A 25 -5.80 -13.67 -3.04
C ILE A 25 -4.76 -13.65 -1.93
N MET A 26 -3.79 -12.73 -2.05
CA MET A 26 -2.69 -12.56 -1.11
C MET A 26 -2.70 -11.13 -0.58
N ASP A 27 -2.84 -10.99 0.72
CA ASP A 27 -2.74 -9.72 1.41
C ASP A 27 -1.32 -9.53 1.94
N GLU A 28 -0.81 -8.30 1.90
CA GLU A 28 0.55 -7.96 2.33
C GLU A 28 1.64 -8.88 1.74
N TRP A 29 1.59 -9.09 0.42
CA TRP A 29 2.55 -9.97 -0.28
C TRP A 29 4.00 -9.59 0.01
N ASP A 30 4.27 -8.32 0.30
CA ASP A 30 5.57 -7.74 0.56
C ASP A 30 6.01 -7.77 2.02
N ALA A 31 5.20 -8.31 2.95
CA ALA A 31 5.51 -8.40 4.38
C ALA A 31 6.88 -9.04 4.67
N VAL A 32 7.28 -10.02 3.86
CA VAL A 32 8.60 -10.70 3.97
C VAL A 32 9.77 -9.71 3.85
N PHE A 33 9.61 -8.64 3.08
CA PHE A 33 10.67 -7.65 2.84
C PHE A 33 10.85 -6.68 4.00
N HIS A 34 9.82 -6.54 4.85
CA HIS A 34 9.84 -5.68 6.04
C HIS A 34 10.36 -6.40 7.29
N MET A 35 10.59 -7.71 7.21
CA MET A 35 11.07 -8.51 8.33
C MET A 35 12.61 -8.45 8.43
N PRO A 36 13.18 -7.88 9.51
CA PRO A 36 14.64 -7.67 9.61
C PRO A 36 15.46 -8.95 9.72
N PHE A 37 14.82 -10.06 10.09
CA PHE A 37 15.49 -11.37 10.23
C PHE A 37 15.51 -12.19 8.94
N ILE A 38 14.84 -11.72 7.87
CA ILE A 38 14.83 -12.38 6.55
C ILE A 38 16.05 -11.90 5.75
N SER A 39 16.91 -12.83 5.37
CA SER A 39 18.08 -12.54 4.55
C SER A 39 17.71 -12.21 3.10
N GLN A 40 18.59 -11.55 2.38
CA GLN A 40 18.43 -11.25 0.95
C GLN A 40 18.21 -12.53 0.11
N LYS A 41 18.89 -13.63 0.48
CA LYS A 41 18.71 -14.93 -0.19
C LYS A 41 17.28 -15.46 -0.02
N GLU A 42 16.75 -15.41 1.19
CA GLU A 42 15.37 -15.86 1.47
C GLU A 42 14.33 -14.99 0.76
N ARG A 43 14.57 -13.67 0.64
CA ARG A 43 13.73 -12.77 -0.18
C ARG A 43 13.73 -13.19 -1.65
N GLN A 44 14.86 -13.52 -2.21
CA GLN A 44 14.97 -14.03 -3.59
C GLN A 44 14.28 -15.39 -3.75
N GLU A 45 14.43 -16.29 -2.79
CA GLU A 45 13.75 -17.59 -2.79
C GLU A 45 12.22 -17.42 -2.74
N TYR A 46 11.73 -16.44 -1.97
CA TYR A 46 10.31 -16.09 -1.92
C TYR A 46 9.79 -15.57 -3.26
N LEU A 47 10.51 -14.67 -3.93
CA LEU A 47 10.14 -14.19 -5.26
C LEU A 47 10.11 -15.32 -6.29
N LEU A 48 11.07 -16.22 -6.22
CA LEU A 48 11.12 -17.41 -7.08
C LEU A 48 9.94 -18.36 -6.77
N PHE A 49 9.56 -18.51 -5.50
CA PHE A 49 8.38 -19.25 -5.09
C PHE A 49 7.10 -18.65 -5.71
N LEU A 50 6.88 -17.35 -5.59
CA LEU A 50 5.73 -16.66 -6.19
C LEU A 50 5.69 -16.81 -7.71
N LYS A 51 6.84 -16.67 -8.37
CA LYS A 51 6.97 -16.92 -9.80
C LYS A 51 6.53 -18.34 -10.18
N ASN A 52 7.05 -19.35 -9.50
CA ASN A 52 6.73 -20.75 -9.80
C ASN A 52 5.28 -21.09 -9.48
N LEU A 53 4.70 -20.45 -8.47
CA LEU A 53 3.31 -20.66 -8.10
C LEU A 53 2.32 -20.04 -9.09
N LEU A 54 2.64 -18.88 -9.66
CA LEU A 54 1.65 -18.06 -10.36
C LEU A 54 1.92 -17.86 -11.84
N LYS A 55 3.22 -17.75 -12.24
CA LYS A 55 3.55 -17.37 -13.60
C LYS A 55 3.38 -18.54 -14.57
N ASP A 56 2.61 -18.28 -15.64
CA ASP A 56 2.37 -19.22 -16.75
C ASP A 56 1.75 -20.58 -16.30
N GLN A 57 1.06 -20.58 -15.16
CA GLN A 57 0.46 -21.78 -14.61
C GLN A 57 -0.96 -22.01 -15.12
N VAL A 58 -1.22 -23.21 -15.66
CA VAL A 58 -2.52 -23.56 -16.25
C VAL A 58 -3.68 -23.55 -15.25
N TYR A 59 -3.38 -23.74 -13.98
CA TYR A 59 -4.35 -23.78 -12.89
C TYR A 59 -4.69 -22.40 -12.32
N VAL A 60 -4.01 -21.34 -12.72
CA VAL A 60 -4.29 -19.99 -12.24
C VAL A 60 -5.38 -19.36 -13.11
N GLU A 61 -6.48 -18.93 -12.49
CA GLU A 61 -7.52 -18.11 -13.10
C GLU A 61 -7.24 -16.63 -12.89
N LEU A 62 -6.92 -16.26 -11.64
CA LEU A 62 -6.63 -14.90 -11.20
C LEU A 62 -5.63 -14.97 -10.05
N ALA A 63 -4.70 -14.04 -10.02
CA ALA A 63 -3.92 -13.71 -8.83
C ALA A 63 -4.13 -12.24 -8.50
N TYR A 64 -4.60 -11.97 -7.29
CA TYR A 64 -4.79 -10.64 -6.72
C TYR A 64 -3.89 -10.51 -5.49
N MET A 65 -3.06 -9.50 -5.47
CA MET A 65 -2.13 -9.25 -4.36
C MET A 65 -2.29 -7.81 -3.89
N THR A 66 -2.27 -7.61 -2.58
CA THR A 66 -2.13 -6.30 -1.95
C THR A 66 -0.78 -6.20 -1.28
N GLY A 67 -0.26 -5.00 -1.18
CA GLY A 67 1.01 -4.69 -0.53
C GLY A 67 1.21 -3.19 -0.42
N ILE A 68 2.24 -2.80 0.31
CA ILE A 68 2.56 -1.40 0.55
C ILE A 68 3.45 -0.86 -0.56
N LEU A 69 4.40 -1.68 -1.02
CA LEU A 69 5.42 -1.26 -1.97
C LEU A 69 5.20 -1.83 -3.36
N PRO A 70 5.63 -1.09 -4.41
CA PRO A 70 5.58 -1.58 -5.77
C PRO A 70 6.34 -2.89 -5.96
N ILE A 71 5.78 -3.80 -6.73
CA ILE A 71 6.45 -5.07 -7.09
C ILE A 71 7.81 -4.82 -7.74
N ALA A 72 7.91 -3.76 -8.54
CA ALA A 72 9.14 -3.39 -9.23
C ALA A 72 10.31 -3.09 -8.28
N LYS A 73 10.05 -2.74 -7.01
CA LYS A 73 11.11 -2.52 -6.00
C LYS A 73 11.87 -3.81 -5.68
N TYR A 74 11.20 -4.94 -5.66
CA TYR A 74 11.77 -6.19 -5.16
C TYR A 74 12.08 -7.20 -6.26
N SER A 75 11.44 -7.06 -7.42
CA SER A 75 11.62 -7.98 -8.53
C SER A 75 12.50 -7.35 -9.59
N ALA A 76 13.73 -7.85 -9.72
CA ALA A 76 14.61 -7.50 -10.82
C ALA A 76 13.99 -7.95 -12.15
N ALA A 77 13.11 -7.12 -12.69
CA ALA A 77 12.58 -7.09 -14.05
C ALA A 77 11.89 -8.35 -14.62
N SER A 78 11.98 -9.54 -14.06
CA SER A 78 11.47 -10.73 -14.76
C SER A 78 10.64 -11.72 -13.93
N GLU A 79 10.73 -11.69 -12.59
CA GLU A 79 10.05 -12.71 -11.78
C GLU A 79 8.54 -12.51 -11.74
N LEU A 80 8.08 -11.30 -11.46
CA LEU A 80 6.66 -10.98 -11.26
C LEU A 80 6.09 -10.00 -12.29
N ASN A 81 6.66 -9.93 -13.49
CA ASN A 81 6.21 -9.03 -14.54
C ASN A 81 4.84 -9.37 -15.18
N MET A 82 4.19 -10.43 -14.70
CA MET A 82 2.83 -10.77 -15.13
C MET A 82 1.75 -9.96 -14.41
N PHE A 83 2.08 -9.23 -13.35
CA PHE A 83 1.13 -8.40 -12.64
C PHE A 83 0.98 -7.02 -13.29
N VAL A 84 -0.23 -6.50 -13.25
CA VAL A 84 -0.53 -5.08 -13.50
C VAL A 84 -0.74 -4.44 -12.14
N GLU A 85 0.08 -3.45 -11.84
CA GLU A 85 0.05 -2.75 -10.58
C GLU A 85 -0.89 -1.55 -10.64
N TYR A 86 -1.65 -1.36 -9.59
CA TYR A 86 -2.53 -0.21 -9.39
C TYR A 86 -2.21 0.42 -8.04
N ASN A 87 -2.08 1.73 -8.04
CA ASN A 87 -1.92 2.53 -6.84
C ASN A 87 -2.75 3.81 -6.93
N MET A 88 -2.91 4.49 -5.84
CA MET A 88 -3.74 5.69 -5.75
C MET A 88 -3.19 6.85 -6.59
N ALA A 89 -1.85 6.97 -6.70
CA ALA A 89 -1.19 8.14 -7.26
C ALA A 89 -1.06 8.14 -8.79
N THR A 90 -1.00 6.95 -9.44
CA THR A 90 -0.60 6.87 -10.86
C THR A 90 -1.62 6.17 -11.75
N ARG A 91 -2.52 5.34 -11.20
CA ARG A 91 -3.50 4.57 -11.99
C ARG A 91 -4.89 4.65 -11.38
N GLU A 92 -5.74 5.47 -11.97
CA GLU A 92 -7.05 5.85 -11.45
C GLU A 92 -8.10 4.73 -11.44
N ARG A 93 -7.93 3.68 -12.24
CA ARG A 93 -8.99 2.67 -12.45
C ARG A 93 -9.62 2.14 -11.16
N PHE A 94 -8.85 2.07 -10.08
CA PHE A 94 -9.29 1.57 -8.78
C PHE A 94 -9.00 2.54 -7.64
N SER A 95 -8.75 3.82 -7.93
CA SER A 95 -8.39 4.83 -6.93
C SER A 95 -9.40 4.92 -5.79
N SER A 96 -10.70 4.86 -6.10
CA SER A 96 -11.78 4.94 -5.11
C SER A 96 -11.81 3.80 -4.09
N TYR A 97 -11.02 2.73 -4.29
CA TYR A 97 -10.94 1.62 -3.34
C TYR A 97 -9.78 1.76 -2.33
N PHE A 98 -8.95 2.79 -2.46
CA PHE A 98 -7.81 3.00 -1.56
C PHE A 98 -8.13 3.81 -0.31
N GLY A 99 -9.32 4.42 -0.26
CA GLY A 99 -9.77 5.22 0.87
C GLY A 99 -11.29 5.37 0.89
N PHE A 100 -11.82 6.06 1.89
CA PHE A 100 -13.23 6.45 1.88
C PHE A 100 -13.43 7.75 1.11
N SER A 101 -14.46 7.79 0.28
CA SER A 101 -14.92 9.02 -0.37
C SER A 101 -15.64 9.94 0.63
N GLU A 102 -15.85 11.21 0.23
CA GLU A 102 -16.69 12.17 1.00
C GLU A 102 -18.06 11.57 1.33
N GLU A 103 -18.72 10.96 0.33
CA GLU A 103 -20.06 10.37 0.51
C GLU A 103 -20.09 9.19 1.49
N GLU A 104 -19.04 8.37 1.49
CA GLU A 104 -18.92 7.25 2.43
C GLU A 104 -18.69 7.77 3.85
N VAL A 105 -17.85 8.77 4.02
CA VAL A 105 -17.62 9.41 5.32
C VAL A 105 -18.88 10.12 5.81
N ASP A 106 -19.68 10.75 4.93
CA ASP A 106 -20.96 11.36 5.30
C ASP A 106 -21.93 10.31 5.85
N LYS A 107 -22.03 9.14 5.21
CA LYS A 107 -22.87 8.02 5.69
C LYS A 107 -22.40 7.49 7.04
N LEU A 108 -21.10 7.31 7.21
CA LEU A 108 -20.52 6.85 8.49
C LEU A 108 -20.75 7.88 9.60
N PHE A 109 -20.59 9.16 9.30
CA PHE A 109 -20.83 10.24 10.24
C PHE A 109 -22.31 10.35 10.63
N GLN A 110 -23.24 10.13 9.69
CA GLN A 110 -24.66 10.07 10.00
C GLN A 110 -24.95 8.95 11.00
N ILE A 111 -24.47 7.73 10.74
CA ILE A 111 -24.64 6.60 11.66
C ILE A 111 -24.07 6.93 13.05
N TYR A 112 -22.87 7.49 13.09
CA TYR A 112 -22.25 7.92 14.35
C TYR A 112 -23.11 8.93 15.11
N SER A 113 -23.63 9.95 14.43
CA SER A 113 -24.45 11.01 15.03
C SER A 113 -25.77 10.48 15.59
N GLU A 114 -26.37 9.46 14.94
CA GLU A 114 -27.63 8.85 15.36
C GLU A 114 -27.45 7.84 16.51
N THR A 115 -26.29 7.20 16.60
CA THR A 115 -26.05 6.10 17.56
C THR A 115 -25.26 6.53 18.80
N THR A 116 -24.52 7.63 18.74
CA THR A 116 -23.65 8.08 19.83
C THR A 116 -24.42 9.00 20.79
N ILE A 117 -24.46 8.66 22.05
CA ILE A 117 -25.24 9.41 23.07
C ILE A 117 -24.74 10.85 23.26
N ARG A 118 -23.44 11.09 23.11
CA ARG A 118 -22.82 12.42 23.24
C ARG A 118 -21.71 12.56 22.19
N PRO A 119 -22.05 12.83 20.93
CA PRO A 119 -21.05 13.00 19.87
C PRO A 119 -20.14 14.20 20.18
N ARG A 120 -18.83 13.98 20.09
CA ARG A 120 -17.78 14.99 20.31
C ARG A 120 -17.10 15.44 19.04
N ILE A 121 -17.29 14.69 17.95
CA ILE A 121 -16.65 14.91 16.67
C ILE A 121 -17.65 15.55 15.73
N THR A 122 -17.25 16.56 15.01
CA THR A 122 -18.03 17.14 13.90
C THR A 122 -17.56 16.55 12.56
N ARG A 123 -18.39 16.64 11.53
CA ARG A 123 -18.02 16.23 10.17
C ARG A 123 -16.84 17.05 9.65
N HIS A 124 -16.75 18.31 10.04
CA HIS A 124 -15.67 19.21 9.69
C HIS A 124 -14.35 18.78 10.33
N ASP A 125 -14.37 18.32 11.58
CA ASP A 125 -13.17 17.79 12.24
C ASP A 125 -12.60 16.59 11.50
N LEU A 126 -13.45 15.67 11.01
CA LEU A 126 -13.01 14.53 10.21
C LEU A 126 -12.29 14.96 8.94
N LYS A 127 -12.76 16.04 8.30
CA LYS A 127 -12.13 16.60 7.11
C LYS A 127 -10.75 17.18 7.43
N ILE A 128 -10.65 18.01 8.46
CA ILE A 128 -9.37 18.62 8.85
C ILE A 128 -8.33 17.58 9.25
N TRP A 129 -8.77 16.51 9.91
CA TRP A 129 -7.85 15.54 10.49
C TRP A 129 -7.47 14.38 9.56
N TYR A 130 -8.35 13.97 8.65
CA TYR A 130 -8.21 12.69 7.95
C TYR A 130 -8.38 12.77 6.44
N ASP A 131 -8.65 13.95 5.87
CA ASP A 131 -8.69 14.20 4.43
C ASP A 131 -7.28 14.48 3.92
N GLY A 132 -6.49 13.42 3.78
CA GLY A 132 -5.07 13.54 3.48
C GLY A 132 -4.62 12.82 2.22
N TYR A 133 -5.45 11.95 1.64
CA TYR A 133 -5.09 11.24 0.42
C TYR A 133 -5.66 11.95 -0.80
N CYS A 134 -4.86 12.04 -1.87
CA CYS A 134 -5.27 12.61 -3.12
C CYS A 134 -5.00 11.62 -4.26
N THR A 135 -6.01 11.34 -5.07
CA THR A 135 -5.85 10.51 -6.27
C THR A 135 -5.16 11.30 -7.39
N ALA A 136 -4.73 10.62 -8.44
CA ALA A 136 -4.14 11.28 -9.61
C ALA A 136 -5.11 12.26 -10.28
N SER A 137 -6.43 12.03 -10.20
CA SER A 137 -7.47 12.96 -10.69
C SER A 137 -7.76 14.13 -9.75
N GLY A 138 -7.15 14.17 -8.58
CA GLY A 138 -7.38 15.21 -7.57
C GLY A 138 -8.57 14.94 -6.66
N GLU A 139 -9.14 13.74 -6.69
CA GLU A 139 -10.18 13.33 -5.75
C GLU A 139 -9.59 13.13 -4.36
N GLN A 140 -10.24 13.68 -3.35
CA GLN A 140 -9.83 13.55 -1.95
C GLN A 140 -10.39 12.25 -1.36
N LEU A 141 -9.53 11.51 -0.68
CA LEU A 141 -9.88 10.28 0.02
C LEU A 141 -9.44 10.34 1.49
N TYR A 142 -10.27 9.79 2.34
CA TYR A 142 -10.00 9.70 3.77
C TYR A 142 -9.35 8.37 4.13
N ASN A 143 -8.41 8.40 5.09
CA ASN A 143 -7.86 7.17 5.65
C ASN A 143 -8.95 6.36 6.39
N PRO A 144 -9.30 5.14 5.93
CA PRO A 144 -10.43 4.39 6.47
C PRO A 144 -10.24 4.03 7.94
N ARG A 145 -9.04 3.60 8.34
CA ARG A 145 -8.73 3.26 9.72
C ARG A 145 -8.92 4.45 10.64
N SER A 146 -8.40 5.61 10.25
CA SER A 146 -8.50 6.82 11.05
C SER A 146 -9.95 7.27 11.26
N ILE A 147 -10.77 7.23 10.20
CA ILE A 147 -12.19 7.55 10.28
C ILE A 147 -12.90 6.58 11.24
N ILE A 148 -12.72 5.28 11.04
CA ILE A 148 -13.40 4.25 11.88
C ILE A 148 -12.97 4.37 13.33
N CYS A 149 -11.67 4.50 13.62
CA CYS A 149 -11.18 4.64 14.99
C CYS A 149 -11.73 5.91 15.65
N ALA A 150 -11.66 7.06 14.97
CA ALA A 150 -12.15 8.33 15.51
C ALA A 150 -13.64 8.26 15.89
N LEU A 151 -14.47 7.75 14.97
CA LEU A 151 -15.91 7.62 15.21
C LEU A 151 -16.23 6.59 16.31
N SER A 152 -15.53 5.46 16.35
CA SER A 152 -15.72 4.41 17.36
C SER A 152 -15.29 4.86 18.76
N ASP A 153 -14.16 5.56 18.86
CA ASP A 153 -13.62 6.06 20.13
C ASP A 153 -14.29 7.37 20.56
N ASN A 154 -15.08 7.99 19.67
CA ASN A 154 -15.67 9.31 19.87
C ASN A 154 -14.60 10.36 20.23
N GLN A 155 -13.42 10.26 19.59
CA GLN A 155 -12.25 11.08 19.85
C GLN A 155 -11.39 11.23 18.59
N LEU A 156 -10.88 12.44 18.35
CA LEU A 156 -9.87 12.70 17.31
C LEU A 156 -8.49 12.26 17.81
N GLY A 157 -7.68 11.70 16.91
CA GLY A 157 -6.32 11.26 17.23
C GLY A 157 -5.51 10.89 15.99
N SER A 158 -4.20 10.78 16.15
CA SER A 158 -3.28 10.40 15.07
C SER A 158 -3.27 8.89 14.85
N TYR A 159 -4.40 8.31 14.45
CA TYR A 159 -4.57 6.87 14.28
C TYR A 159 -3.72 6.28 13.13
N TRP A 160 -3.33 7.11 12.17
CA TRP A 160 -2.47 6.71 11.05
C TRP A 160 -1.02 6.43 11.47
N THR A 161 -0.52 7.02 12.57
CA THR A 161 0.87 6.85 13.01
C THR A 161 1.16 5.48 13.61
N GLY A 162 0.13 4.75 14.01
CA GLY A 162 0.23 3.39 14.57
C GLY A 162 0.09 2.27 13.55
N SER A 163 -0.07 2.58 12.27
CA SER A 163 -0.27 1.59 11.22
C SER A 163 0.34 2.06 9.91
N GLY A 164 1.38 1.41 9.46
CA GLY A 164 1.93 1.69 8.14
C GLY A 164 3.46 1.87 8.12
N PRO A 165 4.01 2.14 6.96
CA PRO A 165 5.45 2.16 6.69
C PRO A 165 6.14 3.47 7.12
N TYR A 166 5.57 4.19 8.10
CA TYR A 166 6.14 5.47 8.58
C TYR A 166 7.59 5.34 9.04
N ASP A 167 7.92 4.20 9.66
CA ASP A 167 9.29 3.94 10.13
C ASP A 167 10.27 3.87 8.94
N GLU A 168 9.84 3.33 7.80
CA GLU A 168 10.68 3.25 6.60
C GLU A 168 10.91 4.63 5.98
N ILE A 169 9.84 5.42 5.81
CA ILE A 169 9.97 6.80 5.32
C ILE A 169 10.78 7.67 6.29
N PHE A 170 10.51 7.54 7.59
CA PHE A 170 11.29 8.25 8.61
C PHE A 170 12.78 7.91 8.53
N TYR A 171 13.12 6.64 8.27
CA TYR A 171 14.50 6.22 8.08
C TYR A 171 15.15 6.93 6.88
N TYR A 172 14.47 7.00 5.74
CA TYR A 172 14.98 7.68 4.56
C TYR A 172 15.08 9.19 4.73
N ILE A 173 14.09 9.82 5.36
CA ILE A 173 14.13 11.26 5.67
C ILE A 173 15.30 11.55 6.60
N LYS A 174 15.49 10.75 7.66
CA LYS A 174 16.58 10.92 8.63
C LYS A 174 17.95 10.77 7.97
N GLY A 175 18.11 9.84 7.04
CA GLY A 175 19.34 9.63 6.27
C GLY A 175 19.68 10.76 5.30
N ASN A 176 18.69 11.54 4.88
CA ASN A 176 18.81 12.60 3.86
C ASN A 176 18.31 13.97 4.36
N ILE A 177 18.35 14.20 5.67
CA ILE A 177 17.72 15.38 6.29
C ILE A 177 18.24 16.70 5.71
N ASP A 178 19.52 16.77 5.39
CA ASP A 178 20.14 18.00 4.86
C ASP A 178 19.61 18.37 3.47
N GLU A 179 19.23 17.38 2.67
CA GLU A 179 18.69 17.59 1.32
C GLU A 179 17.21 18.00 1.31
N VAL A 180 16.42 17.48 2.27
CA VAL A 180 14.96 17.66 2.29
C VAL A 180 14.48 18.69 3.29
N ARG A 181 15.34 19.17 4.19
CA ARG A 181 14.99 20.02 5.31
C ARG A 181 14.26 21.30 4.91
N GLU A 182 14.79 22.01 3.91
CA GLU A 182 14.20 23.27 3.46
C GLU A 182 12.82 23.06 2.87
N ASP A 183 12.65 22.01 2.06
CA ASP A 183 11.39 21.66 1.43
C ASP A 183 10.35 21.24 2.49
N PHE A 184 10.76 20.51 3.53
CA PHE A 184 9.87 20.17 4.65
C PHE A 184 9.40 21.40 5.43
N ILE A 185 10.26 22.41 5.62
CA ILE A 185 9.86 23.67 6.26
C ILE A 185 8.79 24.36 5.41
N LEU A 186 8.95 24.38 4.09
CA LEU A 186 7.97 24.94 3.17
C LEU A 186 6.64 24.16 3.21
N MET A 187 6.69 22.82 3.18
CA MET A 187 5.50 21.97 3.29
C MET A 187 4.75 22.22 4.62
N ILE A 188 5.46 22.33 5.75
CA ILE A 188 4.86 22.64 7.05
C ILE A 188 4.23 24.03 7.07
N SER A 189 4.77 24.99 6.30
CA SER A 189 4.18 26.32 6.16
C SER A 189 2.99 26.38 5.19
N GLY A 190 2.63 25.24 4.56
CA GLY A 190 1.52 25.13 3.62
C GLY A 190 1.90 25.38 2.16
N GLU A 191 3.18 25.46 1.86
CA GLU A 191 3.67 25.59 0.49
C GLU A 191 3.69 24.23 -0.22
N HIS A 192 3.48 24.25 -1.53
CA HIS A 192 3.54 23.05 -2.36
C HIS A 192 4.95 22.88 -2.93
N ILE A 193 5.46 21.67 -2.83
CA ILE A 193 6.73 21.29 -3.46
C ILE A 193 6.44 20.44 -4.69
N GLU A 194 6.93 20.90 -5.85
CA GLU A 194 6.83 20.11 -7.08
C GLU A 194 7.81 18.94 -7.03
N ALA A 195 7.28 17.73 -7.07
CA ALA A 195 8.08 16.50 -7.18
C ALA A 195 7.73 15.74 -8.46
N LYS A 196 8.75 15.26 -9.15
CA LYS A 196 8.54 14.32 -10.25
C LYS A 196 8.30 12.94 -9.66
N VAL A 197 7.02 12.55 -9.57
CA VAL A 197 6.67 11.19 -9.14
C VAL A 197 7.18 10.21 -10.18
N GLN A 198 8.17 9.42 -9.80
CA GLN A 198 8.74 8.36 -10.62
C GLN A 198 8.18 7.03 -10.11
N GLU A 199 7.43 6.32 -10.95
CA GLU A 199 6.89 4.98 -10.60
C GLU A 199 7.99 4.03 -10.10
N TYR A 200 9.24 4.25 -10.53
CA TYR A 200 10.41 3.44 -10.19
C TYR A 200 11.27 3.99 -9.04
N ALA A 201 10.97 5.17 -8.53
CA ALA A 201 11.79 5.75 -7.45
C ALA A 201 11.71 4.92 -6.15
N ALA A 202 10.58 4.25 -5.94
CA ALA A 202 10.42 3.30 -4.85
C ALA A 202 11.16 1.96 -5.04
N THR A 203 11.83 1.76 -6.18
CA THR A 203 12.57 0.50 -6.49
C THR A 203 14.03 0.52 -6.04
N ALA A 204 14.56 1.68 -5.65
CA ALA A 204 15.91 1.77 -5.12
C ALA A 204 15.97 1.11 -3.73
N GLU A 205 16.97 0.29 -3.48
CA GLU A 205 17.26 -0.27 -2.15
C GLU A 205 17.52 0.85 -1.13
N GLU A 206 17.98 2.01 -1.61
CA GLU A 206 18.18 3.23 -0.84
C GLU A 206 17.59 4.44 -1.58
N LEU A 207 16.75 5.23 -0.91
CA LEU A 207 16.28 6.51 -1.44
C LEU A 207 17.34 7.57 -1.13
N THR A 208 18.06 8.01 -2.14
CA THR A 208 19.20 8.94 -2.00
C THR A 208 18.94 10.33 -2.53
N THR A 209 17.82 10.54 -3.24
CA THR A 209 17.48 11.85 -3.82
C THR A 209 16.12 12.35 -3.33
N LYS A 210 15.96 13.68 -3.26
CA LYS A 210 14.68 14.34 -2.92
C LYS A 210 13.50 13.77 -3.70
N ASN A 211 13.63 13.64 -5.02
CA ASN A 211 12.54 13.14 -5.88
C ASN A 211 12.15 11.70 -5.55
N GLN A 212 13.10 10.85 -5.16
CA GLN A 212 12.80 9.47 -4.73
C GLN A 212 12.05 9.45 -3.41
N ILE A 213 12.47 10.29 -2.45
CA ILE A 213 11.82 10.41 -1.13
C ILE A 213 10.39 10.92 -1.31
N TYR A 214 10.19 11.99 -2.09
CA TYR A 214 8.86 12.55 -2.34
C TYR A 214 7.97 11.60 -3.13
N SER A 215 8.53 10.88 -4.11
CA SER A 215 7.79 9.83 -4.82
C SER A 215 7.32 8.73 -3.88
N ALA A 216 8.17 8.30 -2.95
CA ALA A 216 7.79 7.32 -1.95
C ALA A 216 6.70 7.88 -1.03
N MET A 217 6.83 9.13 -0.56
CA MET A 217 5.80 9.79 0.25
C MET A 217 4.44 9.80 -0.45
N VAL A 218 4.40 10.19 -1.73
CA VAL A 218 3.14 10.20 -2.51
C VAL A 218 2.55 8.80 -2.66
N ILE A 219 3.38 7.77 -2.92
CA ILE A 219 2.94 6.38 -3.03
C ILE A 219 2.37 5.87 -1.70
N TYR A 220 2.96 6.30 -0.59
CA TYR A 220 2.50 5.97 0.76
C TYR A 220 1.29 6.80 1.23
N GLY A 221 0.85 7.79 0.45
CA GLY A 221 -0.26 8.66 0.79
C GLY A 221 0.07 9.70 1.87
N LEU A 222 1.27 10.25 1.80
CA LEU A 222 1.77 11.31 2.70
C LEU A 222 1.87 12.63 1.97
#